data_58bbb4788102885e7e0fb5991ecd8bcc
#
_entry.id   58bbb4788102885e7e0fb5991ecd8bcc
#
_cell.length_a   1.000
_cell.length_b   1.000
_cell.length_c   1.000
_cell.angle_alpha   90.00
_cell.angle_beta   90.00
_cell.angle_gamma   90.00
#
_symmetry.space_group_name_H-M   'P 1'
#
loop_
_entity.id
_entity.type
_entity.pdbx_description
1 polymer ?
#
loop_
_entity_poly.entity_id
_entity_poly.type
_entity_poly.pdbx_seq_one_letter_code
_entity_poly.pdbx_strand_id
1 'polypeptide(L)'
;MKNSLIMVLLFVLQKGNSQELFVVTDPASNVPANSLGVNIMQSTFKEKFESGYNYHFMPEVTYGINKNIMARGTAFISNRSNQLVTEGGSFLVKYRFFSADDLNSHFRMAAYGRYSFNNSDIHQEQIEILGHNSGFETGIIATKLINKLAISSSISFEKAMDNKPNYPFPDAIGDNATNYTLSFGKLMYPKKYTSFKQTNINLMIEFVGQTINENGKSFLDVVPAVQFIFNSQARLDLAYRKQLLSSMFRTAPNGFYLNLYYTFFNLKK
;
A
#
# COMPACT_ATOMS: atom_id res chain seq x y z
N MET A 1 -44.94 -18.90 21.00
CA MET A 1 -44.37 -17.56 21.06
C MET A 1 -42.97 -17.49 21.71
N LYS A 2 -42.24 -18.59 21.95
CA LYS A 2 -40.90 -18.58 22.58
C LYS A 2 -39.73 -18.69 21.59
N ASN A 3 -39.98 -19.04 20.31
CA ASN A 3 -38.91 -19.27 19.34
C ASN A 3 -38.55 -18.06 18.45
N SER A 4 -39.33 -16.97 18.52
CA SER A 4 -39.04 -15.76 17.74
C SER A 4 -38.04 -14.81 18.41
N LEU A 5 -37.80 -14.98 19.70
CA LEU A 5 -36.90 -14.09 20.47
C LEU A 5 -35.42 -14.48 20.32
N ILE A 6 -35.14 -15.74 19.98
CA ILE A 6 -33.75 -16.26 19.80
C ILE A 6 -33.20 -15.85 18.43
N MET A 7 -34.04 -15.65 17.42
CA MET A 7 -33.60 -15.25 16.08
C MET A 7 -33.18 -13.80 15.96
N VAL A 8 -33.68 -12.92 16.85
CA VAL A 8 -33.33 -11.49 16.89
C VAL A 8 -31.98 -11.27 17.58
N LEU A 9 -31.57 -12.16 18.48
CA LEU A 9 -30.31 -12.03 19.22
C LEU A 9 -29.05 -12.43 18.43
N LEU A 10 -29.22 -13.18 17.34
CA LEU A 10 -28.11 -13.62 16.49
C LEU A 10 -27.69 -12.58 15.43
N PHE A 11 -28.45 -11.49 15.26
CA PHE A 11 -28.12 -10.41 14.31
C PHE A 11 -27.27 -9.30 14.90
N VAL A 12 -26.96 -9.32 16.19
CA VAL A 12 -26.30 -8.19 16.91
C VAL A 12 -24.76 -8.36 17.00
N LEU A 13 -24.17 -9.43 16.49
CA LEU A 13 -22.73 -9.67 16.60
C LEU A 13 -21.98 -9.64 15.25
N GLN A 14 -22.41 -8.86 14.29
CA GLN A 14 -21.50 -8.44 13.24
C GLN A 14 -20.58 -7.34 13.78
N LYS A 15 -19.48 -7.77 14.37
CA LYS A 15 -18.35 -6.89 14.73
C LYS A 15 -17.90 -6.20 13.45
N GLY A 16 -18.18 -4.91 13.32
CA GLY A 16 -17.60 -4.07 12.29
C GLY A 16 -16.08 -4.08 12.47
N ASN A 17 -15.40 -4.88 11.68
CA ASN A 17 -13.95 -4.82 11.60
C ASN A 17 -13.60 -3.48 10.94
N SER A 18 -13.10 -2.52 11.73
CA SER A 18 -12.44 -1.34 11.18
C SER A 18 -11.25 -1.84 10.36
N GLN A 19 -11.25 -1.57 9.07
CA GLN A 19 -10.14 -1.89 8.19
C GLN A 19 -9.10 -0.79 8.36
N GLU A 20 -7.90 -1.17 8.79
CA GLU A 20 -6.74 -0.29 8.81
C GLU A 20 -6.23 -0.20 7.38
N LEU A 21 -6.30 0.98 6.79
CA LEU A 21 -5.94 1.19 5.39
C LEU A 21 -5.07 2.44 5.29
N PHE A 22 -3.97 2.34 4.58
CA PHE A 22 -3.08 3.44 4.24
C PHE A 22 -3.04 3.62 2.72
N VAL A 23 -2.40 4.67 2.23
CA VAL A 23 -2.40 5.02 0.79
C VAL A 23 -1.18 4.47 0.09
N VAL A 24 0.02 4.71 0.66
CA VAL A 24 1.30 4.27 0.09
C VAL A 24 1.95 3.13 0.86
N THR A 25 1.58 2.94 2.13
CA THR A 25 2.10 1.85 2.97
C THR A 25 1.05 0.76 3.14
N ASP A 26 1.51 -0.47 3.41
CA ASP A 26 0.63 -1.60 3.70
C ASP A 26 0.45 -1.77 5.22
N PRO A 27 -0.78 -1.99 5.73
CA PRO A 27 -0.99 -2.44 7.10
C PRO A 27 -0.73 -3.94 7.24
N ALA A 28 -0.57 -4.42 8.48
CA ALA A 28 -0.49 -5.86 8.78
C ALA A 28 -1.80 -6.62 8.52
N SER A 29 -2.92 -5.91 8.38
CA SER A 29 -4.23 -6.49 8.07
C SER A 29 -4.29 -6.98 6.63
N ASN A 30 -5.03 -8.08 6.42
CA ASN A 30 -5.30 -8.65 5.10
C ASN A 30 -6.72 -8.29 4.63
N VAL A 31 -6.96 -8.35 3.33
CA VAL A 31 -8.33 -8.40 2.79
C VAL A 31 -9.05 -9.64 3.36
N PRO A 32 -10.37 -9.58 3.56
CA PRO A 32 -11.12 -10.71 4.10
C PRO A 32 -10.93 -11.99 3.28
N ALA A 33 -11.02 -13.15 3.94
CA ALA A 33 -10.96 -14.44 3.26
C ALA A 33 -12.06 -14.57 2.18
N ASN A 34 -11.73 -15.17 1.05
CA ASN A 34 -12.61 -15.34 -0.12
C ASN A 34 -13.16 -14.01 -0.66
N SER A 35 -12.44 -12.90 -0.52
CA SER A 35 -12.77 -11.61 -1.12
C SER A 35 -11.72 -11.20 -2.14
N LEU A 36 -12.15 -10.40 -3.10
CA LEU A 36 -11.32 -9.81 -4.14
C LEU A 36 -11.32 -8.30 -3.98
N GLY A 37 -10.14 -7.71 -3.83
CA GLY A 37 -9.93 -6.28 -3.92
C GLY A 37 -9.44 -5.91 -5.32
N VAL A 38 -10.03 -4.91 -5.93
CA VAL A 38 -9.53 -4.30 -7.17
C VAL A 38 -9.15 -2.87 -6.85
N ASN A 39 -7.92 -2.49 -7.15
CA ASN A 39 -7.40 -1.16 -6.94
C ASN A 39 -6.92 -0.57 -8.27
N ILE A 40 -7.21 0.70 -8.49
CA ILE A 40 -6.65 1.51 -9.56
C ILE A 40 -5.83 2.59 -8.88
N MET A 41 -4.53 2.39 -8.80
CA MET A 41 -3.60 3.35 -8.26
C MET A 41 -3.04 4.20 -9.39
N GLN A 42 -3.15 5.52 -9.26
CA GLN A 42 -2.60 6.50 -10.17
C GLN A 42 -1.66 7.41 -9.39
N SER A 43 -0.53 7.74 -9.98
CA SER A 43 0.35 8.76 -9.44
C SER A 43 0.86 9.69 -10.52
N THR A 44 1.04 10.95 -10.14
CA THR A 44 1.57 12.00 -11.02
C THR A 44 2.65 12.74 -10.27
N PHE A 45 3.88 12.57 -10.68
CA PHE A 45 5.05 13.17 -10.05
C PHE A 45 5.66 14.22 -10.96
N LYS A 46 5.98 15.37 -10.38
CA LYS A 46 6.68 16.43 -11.10
C LYS A 46 8.15 16.07 -11.23
N GLU A 47 8.66 16.11 -12.45
CA GLU A 47 10.08 15.96 -12.71
C GLU A 47 10.88 17.10 -12.13
N LYS A 48 12.05 16.77 -11.57
CA LYS A 48 12.90 17.75 -10.88
C LYS A 48 13.80 18.51 -11.84
N PHE A 49 14.23 17.86 -12.93
CA PHE A 49 15.27 18.35 -13.83
C PHE A 49 14.71 18.70 -15.22
N GLU A 50 13.53 18.22 -15.55
CA GLU A 50 12.84 18.45 -16.82
C GLU A 50 11.49 19.12 -16.60
N SER A 51 10.96 19.76 -17.65
CA SER A 51 9.60 20.29 -17.61
C SER A 51 8.62 19.17 -17.97
N GLY A 52 8.18 18.40 -16.98
CA GLY A 52 7.29 17.28 -17.24
C GLY A 52 6.66 16.70 -15.97
N TYR A 53 5.82 15.69 -16.20
CA TYR A 53 5.20 14.89 -15.14
C TYR A 53 5.32 13.41 -15.50
N ASN A 54 5.83 12.64 -14.58
CA ASN A 54 5.80 11.19 -14.63
C ASN A 54 4.44 10.71 -14.14
N TYR A 55 3.71 10.06 -15.02
CA TYR A 55 2.42 9.45 -14.74
C TYR A 55 2.56 7.94 -14.65
N HIS A 56 2.07 7.36 -13.57
CA HIS A 56 1.99 5.93 -13.37
C HIS A 56 0.57 5.50 -13.13
N PHE A 57 0.16 4.46 -13.83
CA PHE A 57 -1.11 3.79 -13.68
C PHE A 57 -0.86 2.33 -13.33
N MET A 58 -1.26 1.95 -12.12
CA MET A 58 -0.98 0.63 -11.56
C MET A 58 -2.28 -0.05 -11.14
N PRO A 59 -2.95 -0.78 -12.06
CA PRO A 59 -4.07 -1.63 -11.71
C PRO A 59 -3.59 -2.81 -10.87
N GLU A 60 -4.33 -3.10 -9.80
CA GLU A 60 -3.97 -4.09 -8.80
C GLU A 60 -5.16 -4.97 -8.47
N VAL A 61 -4.92 -6.27 -8.33
CA VAL A 61 -5.90 -7.25 -7.87
C VAL A 61 -5.34 -7.95 -6.64
N THR A 62 -6.10 -7.93 -5.54
CA THR A 62 -5.75 -8.59 -4.29
C THR A 62 -6.77 -9.65 -3.95
N TYR A 63 -6.33 -10.87 -3.63
CA TYR A 63 -7.19 -11.97 -3.22
C TYR A 63 -6.87 -12.43 -1.80
N GLY A 64 -7.90 -12.47 -0.95
CA GLY A 64 -7.82 -13.04 0.40
C GLY A 64 -7.97 -14.56 0.35
N ILE A 65 -6.86 -15.29 0.42
CA ILE A 65 -6.84 -16.76 0.36
C ILE A 65 -7.49 -17.33 1.63
N ASN A 66 -7.10 -16.82 2.78
CA ASN A 66 -7.69 -17.12 4.07
C ASN A 66 -7.50 -15.94 5.03
N LYS A 67 -7.87 -16.09 6.30
CA LYS A 67 -7.74 -15.02 7.31
C LYS A 67 -6.29 -14.53 7.50
N ASN A 68 -5.31 -15.34 7.19
CA ASN A 68 -3.90 -15.07 7.46
C ASN A 68 -3.08 -14.77 6.19
N ILE A 69 -3.53 -15.22 5.02
CA ILE A 69 -2.76 -15.13 3.77
C ILE A 69 -3.56 -14.38 2.72
N MET A 70 -2.91 -13.44 2.07
CA MET A 70 -3.40 -12.80 0.84
C MET A 70 -2.33 -12.79 -0.23
N ALA A 71 -2.77 -12.74 -1.49
CA ALA A 71 -1.91 -12.55 -2.65
C ALA A 71 -2.37 -11.32 -3.45
N ARG A 72 -1.43 -10.64 -4.10
CA ARG A 72 -1.66 -9.40 -4.85
C ARG A 72 -0.87 -9.44 -6.13
N GLY A 73 -1.51 -9.11 -7.25
CA GLY A 73 -0.86 -8.85 -8.53
C GLY A 73 -1.05 -7.41 -8.96
N THR A 74 -0.01 -6.77 -9.45
CA THR A 74 -0.03 -5.37 -9.90
C THR A 74 0.62 -5.29 -11.28
N ALA A 75 0.02 -4.57 -12.22
CA ALA A 75 0.63 -4.23 -13.50
C ALA A 75 1.17 -2.80 -13.47
N PHE A 76 2.25 -2.53 -14.21
CA PHE A 76 2.89 -1.22 -14.28
C PHE A 76 2.72 -0.62 -15.66
N ILE A 77 2.15 0.58 -15.73
CA ILE A 77 1.95 1.35 -16.95
C ILE A 77 2.40 2.78 -16.66
N SER A 78 3.24 3.36 -17.50
CA SER A 78 3.75 4.72 -17.34
C SER A 78 3.81 5.48 -18.66
N ASN A 79 4.07 6.78 -18.58
CA ASN A 79 4.29 7.64 -19.74
C ASN A 79 5.79 7.99 -19.99
N ARG A 80 6.72 7.23 -19.44
CA ARG A 80 8.16 7.55 -19.48
C ARG A 80 8.74 7.72 -20.89
N SER A 81 8.22 7.02 -21.87
CA SER A 81 8.63 7.14 -23.28
C SER A 81 7.76 8.11 -24.09
N ASN A 82 7.16 9.11 -23.43
CA ASN A 82 6.19 10.04 -24.03
C ASN A 82 4.91 9.38 -24.59
N GLN A 83 4.73 8.09 -24.29
CA GLN A 83 3.53 7.31 -24.61
C GLN A 83 3.23 6.39 -23.44
N LEU A 84 1.95 6.08 -23.22
CA LEU A 84 1.56 5.09 -22.21
C LEU A 84 2.02 3.70 -22.65
N VAL A 85 2.97 3.13 -21.90
CA VAL A 85 3.55 1.84 -22.17
C VAL A 85 3.42 0.94 -20.94
N THR A 86 3.26 -0.37 -21.19
CA THR A 86 3.32 -1.37 -20.12
C THR A 86 4.78 -1.65 -19.81
N GLU A 87 5.18 -1.41 -18.56
CA GLU A 87 6.56 -1.58 -18.10
C GLU A 87 6.82 -2.93 -17.44
N GLY A 88 5.80 -3.56 -16.90
CA GLY A 88 5.96 -4.83 -16.18
C GLY A 88 4.86 -5.10 -15.17
N GLY A 89 5.24 -5.76 -14.09
CA GLY A 89 4.30 -6.08 -13.01
C GLY A 89 4.97 -6.69 -11.80
N SER A 90 4.19 -6.88 -10.75
CA SER A 90 4.65 -7.50 -9.51
C SER A 90 3.65 -8.49 -8.95
N PHE A 91 4.17 -9.42 -8.15
CA PHE A 91 3.40 -10.36 -7.37
C PHE A 91 3.84 -10.29 -5.91
N LEU A 92 2.89 -10.16 -4.99
CA LEU A 92 3.12 -10.08 -3.55
C LEU A 92 2.31 -11.16 -2.83
N VAL A 93 2.93 -11.79 -1.83
CA VAL A 93 2.25 -12.63 -0.84
C VAL A 93 2.50 -12.04 0.54
N LYS A 94 1.43 -11.87 1.34
CA LYS A 94 1.50 -11.40 2.72
C LYS A 94 0.88 -12.42 3.66
N TYR A 95 1.62 -12.74 4.72
CA TYR A 95 1.24 -13.66 5.77
C TYR A 95 1.15 -12.93 7.11
N ARG A 96 -0.07 -12.80 7.64
CA ARG A 96 -0.32 -12.29 8.99
C ARG A 96 -0.11 -13.41 10.01
N PHE A 97 1.04 -13.39 10.67
CA PHE A 97 1.43 -14.43 11.61
C PHE A 97 0.98 -14.15 13.04
N PHE A 98 0.64 -12.89 13.37
CA PHE A 98 0.18 -12.52 14.70
C PHE A 98 -1.05 -11.62 14.63
N SER A 99 -2.03 -11.85 15.52
CA SER A 99 -3.21 -11.00 15.71
C SER A 99 -3.68 -11.12 17.16
N ALA A 100 -3.71 -10.01 17.88
CA ALA A 100 -4.33 -9.85 19.18
C ALA A 100 -5.44 -8.79 19.03
N ASP A 101 -6.68 -9.25 18.99
CA ASP A 101 -7.86 -8.42 18.75
C ASP A 101 -8.69 -8.31 20.03
N ASP A 102 -8.98 -7.08 20.45
CA ASP A 102 -9.87 -6.72 21.55
C ASP A 102 -10.97 -5.80 21.00
N LEU A 103 -11.97 -5.44 21.83
CA LEU A 103 -13.16 -4.67 21.42
C LEU A 103 -12.83 -3.35 20.72
N ASN A 104 -11.83 -2.62 21.21
CA ASN A 104 -11.46 -1.29 20.71
C ASN A 104 -9.96 -1.18 20.36
N SER A 105 -9.25 -2.29 20.32
CA SER A 105 -7.80 -2.30 20.07
C SER A 105 -7.40 -3.58 19.36
N HIS A 106 -6.61 -3.43 18.30
CA HIS A 106 -6.04 -4.55 17.57
C HIS A 106 -4.54 -4.36 17.46
N PHE A 107 -3.78 -5.44 17.65
CA PHE A 107 -2.37 -5.45 17.32
C PHE A 107 -2.10 -6.63 16.39
N ARG A 108 -1.52 -6.34 15.23
CA ARG A 108 -1.29 -7.32 14.18
C ARG A 108 0.13 -7.21 13.65
N MET A 109 0.70 -8.35 13.28
CA MET A 109 1.99 -8.41 12.60
C MET A 109 1.89 -9.32 11.38
N ALA A 110 2.55 -8.91 10.30
CA ALA A 110 2.59 -9.65 9.04
C ALA A 110 4.01 -9.62 8.47
N ALA A 111 4.37 -10.68 7.76
CA ALA A 111 5.52 -10.72 6.88
C ALA A 111 5.04 -10.76 5.43
N TYR A 112 5.84 -10.24 4.51
CA TYR A 112 5.52 -10.30 3.08
C TYR A 112 6.77 -10.48 2.23
N GLY A 113 6.53 -11.01 1.03
CA GLY A 113 7.51 -11.04 -0.05
C GLY A 113 6.87 -10.55 -1.33
N ARG A 114 7.62 -9.77 -2.08
CA ARG A 114 7.26 -9.25 -3.41
C ARG A 114 8.35 -9.60 -4.40
N TYR A 115 7.95 -9.96 -5.60
CA TYR A 115 8.81 -10.05 -6.76
C TYR A 115 8.25 -9.16 -7.86
N SER A 116 9.11 -8.42 -8.53
CA SER A 116 8.76 -7.53 -9.64
C SER A 116 9.64 -7.79 -10.84
N PHE A 117 9.08 -7.59 -12.01
CA PHE A 117 9.81 -7.49 -13.27
C PHE A 117 9.43 -6.17 -13.94
N ASN A 118 10.42 -5.50 -14.48
CA ASN A 118 10.26 -4.22 -15.16
C ASN A 118 11.12 -4.20 -16.43
N ASN A 119 10.70 -3.43 -17.40
CA ASN A 119 11.41 -3.31 -18.68
C ASN A 119 11.80 -1.87 -19.02
N SER A 120 11.71 -0.95 -18.06
CA SER A 120 12.12 0.44 -18.21
C SER A 120 13.59 0.65 -17.87
N ASP A 121 14.12 1.79 -18.27
CA ASP A 121 15.47 2.21 -17.95
C ASP A 121 15.57 2.60 -16.46
N ILE A 122 16.74 2.43 -15.87
CA ILE A 122 17.02 2.78 -14.47
C ILE A 122 17.68 4.17 -14.47
N HIS A 123 16.93 5.18 -13.99
CA HIS A 123 17.34 6.58 -14.08
C HIS A 123 17.64 7.25 -12.75
N GLN A 124 17.51 6.54 -11.62
CA GLN A 124 17.65 7.11 -10.29
C GLN A 124 18.33 6.14 -9.33
N GLU A 125 18.86 6.68 -8.22
CA GLU A 125 19.48 5.86 -7.18
C GLU A 125 18.48 5.21 -6.23
N GLN A 126 17.26 5.78 -6.13
CA GLN A 126 16.18 5.16 -5.36
C GLN A 126 15.81 3.82 -5.98
N ILE A 127 15.79 2.76 -5.17
CA ILE A 127 15.26 1.46 -5.55
C ILE A 127 13.75 1.48 -5.31
N GLU A 128 12.97 1.10 -6.30
CA GLU A 128 11.51 1.05 -6.21
C GLU A 128 10.98 -0.19 -6.90
N ILE A 129 10.89 -1.28 -6.15
CA ILE A 129 10.42 -2.58 -6.66
C ILE A 129 8.95 -2.52 -7.08
N LEU A 130 8.17 -1.56 -6.57
CA LEU A 130 6.80 -1.32 -7.00
C LEU A 130 6.77 -0.24 -8.09
N GLY A 131 7.12 -0.60 -9.33
CA GLY A 131 6.90 0.24 -10.51
C GLY A 131 8.14 0.59 -11.32
N HIS A 132 9.37 0.54 -10.78
CA HIS A 132 10.57 1.01 -11.48
C HIS A 132 11.66 -0.05 -11.66
N ASN A 133 11.84 -0.92 -10.68
CA ASN A 133 12.93 -1.89 -10.70
C ASN A 133 12.39 -3.31 -10.73
N SER A 134 13.05 -4.17 -11.49
CA SER A 134 12.99 -5.61 -11.29
C SER A 134 13.69 -5.97 -10.00
N GLY A 135 13.26 -7.06 -9.34
CA GLY A 135 13.89 -7.52 -8.13
C GLY A 135 12.90 -8.09 -7.13
N PHE A 136 13.34 -8.18 -5.88
CA PHE A 136 12.50 -8.67 -4.81
C PHE A 136 12.56 -7.77 -3.58
N GLU A 137 11.50 -7.82 -2.81
CA GLU A 137 11.35 -7.15 -1.52
C GLU A 137 10.82 -8.15 -0.50
N THR A 138 11.35 -8.11 0.71
CA THR A 138 10.81 -8.86 1.85
C THR A 138 10.79 -7.98 3.09
N GLY A 139 9.75 -8.10 3.89
CA GLY A 139 9.61 -7.22 5.04
C GLY A 139 8.62 -7.69 6.09
N ILE A 140 8.60 -6.94 7.17
CA ILE A 140 7.72 -7.15 8.32
C ILE A 140 6.94 -5.87 8.58
N ILE A 141 5.67 -6.02 8.90
CA ILE A 141 4.74 -4.92 9.21
C ILE A 141 4.15 -5.18 10.60
N ALA A 142 4.10 -4.13 11.43
CA ALA A 142 3.36 -4.13 12.69
C ALA A 142 2.33 -3.00 12.66
N THR A 143 1.08 -3.31 12.99
CA THR A 143 -0.02 -2.33 13.00
C THR A 143 -0.78 -2.42 14.31
N LYS A 144 -0.96 -1.28 14.96
CA LYS A 144 -1.77 -1.11 16.17
C LYS A 144 -2.94 -0.19 15.87
N LEU A 145 -4.14 -0.67 16.13
CA LEU A 145 -5.35 0.14 16.18
C LEU A 145 -5.74 0.38 17.65
N ILE A 146 -5.99 1.63 18.00
CA ILE A 146 -6.49 2.02 19.32
C ILE A 146 -7.69 2.92 19.09
N ASN A 147 -8.89 2.43 19.40
CA ASN A 147 -10.14 3.12 19.08
C ASN A 147 -10.26 3.43 17.58
N LYS A 148 -10.02 4.70 17.21
CA LYS A 148 -10.11 5.20 15.84
C LYS A 148 -8.75 5.63 15.26
N LEU A 149 -7.67 5.39 15.99
CA LEU A 149 -6.31 5.73 15.58
C LEU A 149 -5.57 4.44 15.21
N ALA A 150 -5.14 4.34 13.97
CA ALA A 150 -4.26 3.30 13.48
C ALA A 150 -2.82 3.84 13.40
N ILE A 151 -1.87 3.05 13.90
CA ILE A 151 -0.43 3.29 13.79
C ILE A 151 0.18 2.07 13.15
N SER A 152 0.92 2.23 12.06
CA SER A 152 1.61 1.14 11.37
C SER A 152 3.07 1.51 11.14
N SER A 153 3.93 0.52 11.25
CA SER A 153 5.35 0.65 10.91
C SER A 153 5.81 -0.60 10.18
N SER A 154 6.70 -0.44 9.23
CA SER A 154 7.32 -1.55 8.52
C SER A 154 8.82 -1.33 8.35
N ILE A 155 9.51 -2.44 8.21
CA ILE A 155 10.89 -2.50 7.73
C ILE A 155 10.97 -3.57 6.65
N SER A 156 11.64 -3.27 5.54
CA SER A 156 11.87 -4.22 4.47
C SER A 156 13.25 -4.09 3.86
N PHE A 157 13.69 -5.16 3.24
CA PHE A 157 14.88 -5.25 2.44
C PHE A 157 14.49 -5.39 0.98
N GLU A 158 15.10 -4.59 0.12
CA GLU A 158 14.96 -4.66 -1.33
C GLU A 158 16.29 -5.03 -1.97
N LYS A 159 16.21 -5.88 -3.00
CA LYS A 159 17.31 -6.19 -3.90
C LYS A 159 16.85 -5.91 -5.32
N ALA A 160 17.44 -4.90 -5.94
CA ALA A 160 17.22 -4.60 -7.35
C ALA A 160 17.97 -5.59 -8.23
N MET A 161 17.43 -5.82 -9.41
CA MET A 161 17.97 -6.68 -10.46
C MET A 161 17.90 -5.94 -11.80
N ASP A 162 18.53 -6.48 -12.82
CA ASP A 162 18.43 -5.97 -14.18
C ASP A 162 16.99 -5.89 -14.66
N ASN A 163 16.59 -4.77 -15.23
CA ASN A 163 15.24 -4.61 -15.77
C ASN A 163 15.03 -5.40 -17.06
N LYS A 164 16.06 -5.42 -17.92
CA LYS A 164 16.12 -6.21 -19.17
C LYS A 164 17.55 -6.65 -19.42
N PRO A 165 17.79 -7.65 -20.29
CA PRO A 165 19.15 -8.03 -20.69
C PRO A 165 19.98 -6.86 -21.24
N ASN A 166 19.33 -5.86 -21.86
CA ASN A 166 19.99 -4.68 -22.42
C ASN A 166 19.98 -3.46 -21.49
N TYR A 167 19.40 -3.57 -20.28
CA TYR A 167 19.33 -2.54 -19.25
C TYR A 167 19.76 -3.11 -17.91
N PRO A 168 21.08 -3.41 -17.77
CA PRO A 168 21.63 -3.92 -16.52
C PRO A 168 21.46 -2.86 -15.42
N PHE A 169 21.38 -3.32 -14.19
CA PHE A 169 21.42 -2.42 -13.05
C PHE A 169 22.81 -1.74 -13.01
N PRO A 170 22.88 -0.39 -12.91
CA PRO A 170 24.15 0.30 -12.99
C PRO A 170 25.07 -0.05 -11.81
N ASP A 171 26.29 -0.54 -12.07
CA ASP A 171 27.27 -0.91 -11.05
C ASP A 171 27.67 0.24 -10.11
N ALA A 172 27.51 1.49 -10.57
CA ALA A 172 27.81 2.70 -9.79
C ALA A 172 26.77 3.01 -8.71
N ILE A 173 25.62 2.34 -8.73
CA ILE A 173 24.50 2.55 -7.80
C ILE A 173 24.36 1.27 -6.96
N GLY A 174 24.22 1.40 -5.65
CA GLY A 174 23.94 0.24 -4.80
C GLY A 174 22.59 -0.41 -5.17
N ASP A 175 22.56 -1.72 -5.22
CA ASP A 175 21.40 -2.52 -5.63
C ASP A 175 20.60 -3.10 -4.46
N ASN A 176 21.03 -2.83 -3.21
CA ASN A 176 20.37 -3.26 -1.99
C ASN A 176 19.94 -2.06 -1.16
N ALA A 177 18.69 -2.09 -0.70
CA ALA A 177 18.15 -1.04 0.15
C ALA A 177 17.38 -1.60 1.34
N THR A 178 17.37 -0.81 2.41
CA THR A 178 16.49 -0.98 3.56
C THR A 178 15.43 0.12 3.53
N ASN A 179 14.17 -0.29 3.47
CA ASN A 179 13.03 0.63 3.58
C ASN A 179 12.48 0.64 5.00
N TYR A 180 11.96 1.78 5.41
CA TYR A 180 11.27 1.92 6.69
C TYR A 180 10.09 2.87 6.53
N THR A 181 8.98 2.54 7.20
CA THR A 181 7.78 3.36 7.17
C THR A 181 7.22 3.59 8.57
N LEU A 182 6.52 4.71 8.73
CA LEU A 182 5.73 5.01 9.91
C LEU A 182 4.48 5.75 9.47
N SER A 183 3.31 5.19 9.77
CA SER A 183 2.02 5.68 9.27
C SER A 183 1.05 5.86 10.41
N PHE A 184 0.31 6.96 10.38
CA PHE A 184 -0.76 7.29 11.30
C PHE A 184 -2.03 7.56 10.51
N GLY A 185 -3.13 6.92 10.91
CA GLY A 185 -4.43 7.12 10.30
C GLY A 185 -5.51 7.29 11.36
N LYS A 186 -6.37 8.29 11.22
CA LYS A 186 -7.45 8.55 12.17
C LYS A 186 -8.78 8.71 11.47
N LEU A 187 -9.79 7.96 11.93
CA LEU A 187 -11.16 8.13 11.50
C LEU A 187 -11.71 9.42 12.12
N MET A 188 -12.02 10.40 11.27
CA MET A 188 -12.56 11.71 11.63
C MET A 188 -14.07 11.72 11.58
N TYR A 189 -14.68 11.05 10.61
CA TYR A 189 -16.12 10.95 10.43
C TYR A 189 -16.51 9.52 10.01
N PRO A 190 -17.61 8.95 10.55
CA PRO A 190 -18.55 9.53 11.50
C PRO A 190 -18.03 9.51 12.96
N LYS A 191 -18.53 10.42 13.78
CA LYS A 191 -18.23 10.40 15.23
C LYS A 191 -18.82 9.17 15.92
N LYS A 192 -20.03 8.74 15.50
CA LYS A 192 -20.71 7.53 15.95
C LYS A 192 -21.22 6.75 14.73
N TYR A 193 -20.98 5.44 14.71
CA TYR A 193 -21.52 4.56 13.70
C TYR A 193 -22.99 4.27 13.98
N THR A 194 -23.85 4.47 12.97
CA THR A 194 -25.26 4.10 12.99
C THR A 194 -25.62 3.09 11.89
N SER A 195 -24.78 2.98 10.85
CA SER A 195 -24.98 2.08 9.74
C SER A 195 -23.65 1.81 9.01
N PHE A 196 -23.47 0.61 8.44
CA PHE A 196 -22.35 0.28 7.55
C PHE A 196 -22.38 1.06 6.21
N LYS A 197 -23.53 1.65 5.87
CA LYS A 197 -23.70 2.47 4.66
C LYS A 197 -23.16 3.89 4.81
N GLN A 198 -22.74 4.29 6.00
CA GLN A 198 -22.18 5.62 6.23
C GLN A 198 -20.84 5.76 5.51
N THR A 199 -20.60 6.97 4.98
CA THR A 199 -19.28 7.34 4.47
C THR A 199 -18.34 7.56 5.64
N ASN A 200 -17.16 6.96 5.58
CA ASN A 200 -16.08 7.20 6.52
C ASN A 200 -15.06 8.14 5.90
N ILE A 201 -14.57 9.09 6.70
CA ILE A 201 -13.49 9.99 6.29
C ILE A 201 -12.33 9.80 7.26
N ASN A 202 -11.20 9.37 6.72
CA ASN A 202 -9.95 9.21 7.45
C ASN A 202 -8.96 10.30 7.02
N LEU A 203 -8.21 10.84 7.98
CA LEU A 203 -7.01 11.61 7.73
C LEU A 203 -5.80 10.77 8.07
N MET A 204 -4.78 10.84 7.22
CA MET A 204 -3.57 10.04 7.37
C MET A 204 -2.34 10.89 7.13
N ILE A 205 -1.25 10.48 7.76
CA ILE A 205 0.10 10.95 7.49
C ILE A 205 1.03 9.74 7.49
N GLU A 206 1.78 9.57 6.41
CA GLU A 206 2.70 8.45 6.25
C GLU A 206 4.11 9.01 6.02
N PHE A 207 5.09 8.41 6.69
CA PHE A 207 6.51 8.67 6.48
C PHE A 207 7.10 7.45 5.79
N VAL A 208 7.83 7.70 4.71
CA VAL A 208 8.46 6.66 3.89
C VAL A 208 9.92 7.02 3.71
N GLY A 209 10.79 6.12 4.08
CA GLY A 209 12.22 6.30 3.95
C GLY A 209 12.91 5.06 3.39
N GLN A 210 14.07 5.29 2.78
CA GLN A 210 14.95 4.25 2.25
C GLN A 210 16.40 4.63 2.48
N THR A 211 17.23 3.63 2.72
CA THR A 211 18.68 3.77 2.78
C THR A 211 19.30 2.70 1.87
N ILE A 212 20.16 3.11 0.95
CA ILE A 212 20.98 2.21 0.14
C ILE A 212 22.09 1.65 1.03
N ASN A 213 22.17 0.32 1.12
CA ASN A 213 23.03 -0.33 2.11
C ASN A 213 24.52 -0.19 1.77
N GLU A 214 24.88 -0.11 0.48
CA GLU A 214 26.27 -0.05 0.02
C GLU A 214 26.92 1.31 0.25
N ASN A 215 26.16 2.40 0.17
CA ASN A 215 26.75 3.76 0.22
C ASN A 215 26.13 4.67 1.30
N GLY A 216 25.09 4.20 2.01
CA GLY A 216 24.42 4.94 3.06
C GLY A 216 23.57 6.14 2.59
N LYS A 217 23.43 6.35 1.27
CA LYS A 217 22.53 7.39 0.75
C LYS A 217 21.09 7.07 1.15
N SER A 218 20.34 8.10 1.52
CA SER A 218 19.00 7.92 2.06
C SER A 218 18.05 9.02 1.64
N PHE A 219 16.77 8.76 1.75
CA PHE A 219 15.72 9.77 1.71
C PHE A 219 14.67 9.55 2.80
N LEU A 220 13.93 10.61 3.09
CA LEU A 220 12.72 10.58 3.90
C LEU A 220 11.67 11.48 3.24
N ASP A 221 10.50 10.91 3.01
CA ASP A 221 9.34 11.60 2.46
C ASP A 221 8.19 11.60 3.46
N VAL A 222 7.30 12.59 3.35
CA VAL A 222 6.03 12.65 4.07
C VAL A 222 4.88 12.62 3.07
N VAL A 223 3.81 11.89 3.44
CA VAL A 223 2.63 11.70 2.59
C VAL A 223 1.36 11.95 3.41
N PRO A 224 0.91 13.22 3.53
CA PRO A 224 -0.43 13.52 4.02
C PRO A 224 -1.48 12.99 3.03
N ALA A 225 -2.58 12.43 3.58
CA ALA A 225 -3.63 11.83 2.78
C ALA A 225 -5.02 12.00 3.42
N VAL A 226 -6.03 12.02 2.57
CA VAL A 226 -7.44 11.89 2.94
C VAL A 226 -8.05 10.69 2.23
N GLN A 227 -8.85 9.93 2.96
CA GLN A 227 -9.49 8.72 2.48
C GLN A 227 -10.98 8.78 2.72
N PHE A 228 -11.75 8.47 1.70
CA PHE A 228 -13.21 8.33 1.75
C PHE A 228 -13.56 6.85 1.54
N ILE A 229 -14.33 6.27 2.47
CA ILE A 229 -14.82 4.89 2.36
C ILE A 229 -16.34 4.92 2.28
N PHE A 230 -16.88 4.36 1.21
CA PHE A 230 -18.31 4.30 0.94
C PHE A 230 -18.81 2.87 1.12
N ASN A 231 -19.90 2.70 1.87
CA ASN A 231 -20.56 1.41 2.10
C ASN A 231 -19.61 0.30 2.59
N SER A 232 -18.49 0.65 3.22
CA SER A 232 -17.42 -0.28 3.63
C SER A 232 -16.85 -1.14 2.48
N GLN A 233 -17.06 -0.78 1.22
CA GLN A 233 -16.66 -1.54 0.03
C GLN A 233 -15.83 -0.71 -0.95
N ALA A 234 -16.28 0.51 -1.27
CA ALA A 234 -15.58 1.39 -2.18
C ALA A 234 -14.73 2.40 -1.41
N ARG A 235 -13.58 2.75 -1.95
CA ARG A 235 -12.64 3.68 -1.32
C ARG A 235 -12.02 4.61 -2.37
N LEU A 236 -11.92 5.87 -2.01
CA LEU A 236 -11.20 6.89 -2.75
C LEU A 236 -10.13 7.48 -1.82
N ASP A 237 -8.88 7.42 -2.24
CA ASP A 237 -7.75 8.01 -1.52
C ASP A 237 -7.13 9.11 -2.35
N LEU A 238 -6.82 10.23 -1.70
CA LEU A 238 -6.07 11.35 -2.25
C LEU A 238 -4.88 11.62 -1.34
N ALA A 239 -3.67 11.63 -1.90
CA ALA A 239 -2.46 11.88 -1.14
C ALA A 239 -1.45 12.73 -1.92
N TYR A 240 -0.56 13.40 -1.19
CA TYR A 240 0.53 14.16 -1.75
C TYR A 240 1.85 13.74 -1.12
N ARG A 241 2.79 13.24 -1.94
CA ARG A 241 4.15 12.90 -1.50
C ARG A 241 5.04 14.12 -1.58
N LYS A 242 5.72 14.41 -0.49
CA LYS A 242 6.68 15.50 -0.36
C LYS A 242 7.99 14.98 0.19
N GLN A 243 9.07 15.18 -0.56
CA GLN A 243 10.41 14.92 -0.05
C GLN A 243 10.75 15.89 1.09
N LEU A 244 11.17 15.34 2.22
CA LEU A 244 11.71 16.10 3.35
C LEU A 244 13.23 16.17 3.27
N LEU A 245 13.89 15.02 3.12
CA LEU A 245 15.35 14.88 3.08
C LEU A 245 15.72 13.92 1.95
N SER A 246 16.85 14.16 1.29
CA SER A 246 17.44 13.18 0.36
C SER A 246 18.91 13.49 0.10
N SER A 247 19.73 12.46 0.22
CA SER A 247 21.12 12.43 -0.30
C SER A 247 21.22 11.60 -1.58
N MET A 248 20.09 11.02 -2.05
CA MET A 248 20.00 10.24 -3.28
C MET A 248 19.63 11.12 -4.47
N PHE A 249 20.07 10.70 -5.66
CA PHE A 249 19.54 11.22 -6.92
C PHE A 249 18.17 10.59 -7.20
N ARG A 250 17.13 11.43 -7.26
CA ARG A 250 15.74 11.08 -7.53
C ARG A 250 15.18 12.00 -8.59
N THR A 251 14.57 11.44 -9.63
CA THR A 251 14.05 12.21 -10.78
C THR A 251 12.75 12.92 -10.48
N ALA A 252 11.84 12.29 -9.75
CA ALA A 252 10.51 12.83 -9.48
C ALA A 252 10.06 12.52 -8.03
N PRO A 253 10.60 13.23 -7.01
CA PRO A 253 10.33 12.89 -5.62
C PRO A 253 8.99 13.40 -5.07
N ASN A 254 8.35 14.36 -5.74
CA ASN A 254 7.12 15.00 -5.24
C ASN A 254 5.97 14.80 -6.22
N GLY A 255 4.80 14.42 -5.72
CA GLY A 255 3.64 14.18 -6.57
C GLY A 255 2.38 13.80 -5.84
N PHE A 256 1.35 13.56 -6.59
CA PHE A 256 0.02 13.19 -6.10
C PHE A 256 -0.26 11.72 -6.35
N TYR A 257 -1.04 11.13 -5.46
CA TYR A 257 -1.66 9.82 -5.60
C TYR A 257 -3.18 9.96 -5.61
N LEU A 258 -3.80 9.17 -6.48
CA LEU A 258 -5.24 8.93 -6.54
C LEU A 258 -5.46 7.41 -6.59
N ASN A 259 -6.11 6.85 -5.58
CA ASN A 259 -6.44 5.43 -5.55
C ASN A 259 -7.94 5.24 -5.53
N LEU A 260 -8.43 4.35 -6.38
CA LEU A 260 -9.81 3.88 -6.41
C LEU A 260 -9.81 2.39 -6.10
N TYR A 261 -10.40 2.02 -4.99
CA TYR A 261 -10.41 0.64 -4.52
C TYR A 261 -11.85 0.14 -4.33
N TYR A 262 -12.10 -1.10 -4.73
CA TYR A 262 -13.37 -1.77 -4.49
C TYR A 262 -13.15 -3.20 -4.00
N THR A 263 -13.91 -3.62 -2.97
CA THR A 263 -13.86 -4.98 -2.42
C THR A 263 -15.13 -5.75 -2.77
N PHE A 264 -14.95 -6.88 -3.44
CA PHE A 264 -15.98 -7.88 -3.67
C PHE A 264 -15.90 -8.95 -2.59
N PHE A 265 -16.92 -9.04 -1.74
CA PHE A 265 -16.99 -10.02 -0.66
C PHE A 265 -17.63 -11.32 -1.11
N ASN A 266 -17.29 -12.43 -0.45
CA ASN A 266 -17.95 -13.73 -0.58
C ASN A 266 -17.98 -14.28 -2.01
N LEU A 267 -16.83 -14.36 -2.69
CA LEU A 267 -16.72 -14.90 -4.04
C LEU A 267 -17.01 -16.40 -4.13
N LYS A 268 -16.87 -17.13 -3.02
CA LYS A 268 -17.32 -18.53 -2.91
C LYS A 268 -18.64 -18.55 -2.13
N LYS A 269 -19.68 -19.00 -2.78
CA LYS A 269 -20.95 -19.39 -2.13
C LYS A 269 -20.77 -20.72 -1.43
#